data_8e7508aeffba2a1725006faf87afef07
#
_entry.id   8e7508aeffba2a1725006faf87afef07
#
_cell.length_a   1.000
_cell.length_b   1.000
_cell.length_c   1.000
_cell.angle_alpha   90.00
_cell.angle_beta   90.00
_cell.angle_gamma   90.00
#
_symmetry.space_group_name_H-M   'P 1'
#
loop_
_entity.id
_entity.type
_entity.pdbx_description
1 polymer ?
#
loop_
_entity_poly.entity_id
_entity_poly.type
_entity_poly.pdbx_seq_one_letter_code
_entity_poly.pdbx_strand_id
1 'polypeptide(L)'
;EIRRRMCLFGYELSARAVSDPDGVVDWATSEITAIADRAVRSDDITPLSDVVRATLDDLERRQQARQEGECIGISTGLQRLDALTGGWRGGQLVVLAGRPGTGKSATMLHFARAAAIAGVSACVFSLEMPAGQLAGRMLVGYSGVNSQAFRVGSVAAGGWRELEQAAADLSALPVYLNDRANITMGAIRSQCKAMHRRGRCGMVIIDYLQLLDTASRNTNSTREREIAAASRSAKLLAKELDVPVILLSQLSRKVEERTDKTPLLSDLRESGAIEQDADMVLFLDRPAMYGRTEIDAGRYGTISAEGVGLLHIAKNRGA
;
A
#
# COMPACT_ATOMS: atom_id res chain seq x y z
N GLU A 1 24.23 -19.34 -18.45
CA GLU A 1 23.95 -18.98 -17.05
C GLU A 1 22.57 -19.50 -16.61
N ILE A 2 21.51 -19.27 -17.37
CA ILE A 2 20.12 -19.73 -17.07
C ILE A 2 20.05 -21.25 -16.88
N ARG A 3 20.60 -22.02 -17.83
CA ARG A 3 20.63 -23.50 -17.74
C ARG A 3 21.32 -23.99 -16.46
N ARG A 4 22.46 -23.39 -16.08
CA ARG A 4 23.17 -23.73 -14.87
C ARG A 4 22.36 -23.44 -13.60
N ARG A 5 21.64 -22.31 -13.57
CA ARG A 5 20.75 -21.94 -12.47
C ARG A 5 19.53 -22.86 -12.35
N MET A 6 18.93 -23.23 -13.49
CA MET A 6 17.83 -24.20 -13.49
C MET A 6 18.27 -25.57 -12.94
N CYS A 7 19.49 -26.02 -13.24
CA CYS A 7 20.03 -27.25 -12.68
C CYS A 7 20.25 -27.12 -11.16
N LEU A 8 20.84 -26.00 -10.68
CA LEU A 8 21.02 -25.74 -9.26
C LEU A 8 19.68 -25.66 -8.52
N PHE A 9 18.69 -24.97 -9.10
CA PHE A 9 17.34 -24.92 -8.59
C PHE A 9 16.72 -26.30 -8.40
N GLY A 10 16.88 -27.20 -9.40
CA GLY A 10 16.37 -28.58 -9.29
C GLY A 10 17.01 -29.36 -8.14
N TYR A 11 18.31 -29.19 -7.91
CA TYR A 11 19.03 -29.79 -6.78
C TYR A 11 18.55 -29.25 -5.43
N GLU A 12 18.46 -27.94 -5.31
CA GLU A 12 18.01 -27.28 -4.07
C GLU A 12 16.54 -27.57 -3.77
N LEU A 13 15.68 -27.64 -4.81
CA LEU A 13 14.29 -28.02 -4.68
C LEU A 13 14.13 -29.42 -4.08
N SER A 14 14.90 -30.38 -4.59
CA SER A 14 14.87 -31.76 -4.09
C SER A 14 15.35 -31.85 -2.63
N ALA A 15 16.39 -31.12 -2.28
CA ALA A 15 16.90 -31.08 -0.91
C ALA A 15 15.92 -30.43 0.07
N ARG A 16 15.32 -29.29 -0.31
CA ARG A 16 14.36 -28.57 0.54
C ARG A 16 13.02 -29.28 0.67
N ALA A 17 12.56 -29.98 -0.36
CA ALA A 17 11.33 -30.75 -0.29
C ALA A 17 11.36 -31.82 0.81
N VAL A 18 12.55 -32.31 1.19
CA VAL A 18 12.74 -33.27 2.28
C VAL A 18 12.88 -32.57 3.63
N SER A 19 13.56 -31.42 3.69
CA SER A 19 13.91 -30.75 4.95
C SER A 19 12.89 -29.71 5.43
N ASP A 20 12.14 -29.08 4.52
CA ASP A 20 11.16 -28.02 4.81
C ASP A 20 9.99 -28.09 3.81
N PRO A 21 9.07 -29.06 3.96
CA PRO A 21 7.96 -29.27 3.02
C PRO A 21 6.99 -28.08 2.93
N ASP A 22 6.83 -27.33 4.03
CA ASP A 22 5.85 -26.24 4.12
C ASP A 22 6.37 -24.94 3.46
N GLY A 23 7.67 -24.69 3.52
CA GLY A 23 8.30 -23.50 2.94
C GLY A 23 8.79 -23.67 1.50
N VAL A 24 8.93 -24.92 1.02
CA VAL A 24 9.53 -25.23 -0.28
C VAL A 24 8.77 -24.63 -1.46
N VAL A 25 7.45 -24.57 -1.41
CA VAL A 25 6.61 -24.06 -2.50
C VAL A 25 6.79 -22.56 -2.68
N ASP A 26 6.79 -21.80 -1.59
CA ASP A 26 6.99 -20.34 -1.62
C ASP A 26 8.41 -20.00 -2.10
N TRP A 27 9.41 -20.74 -1.59
CA TRP A 27 10.79 -20.59 -2.04
C TRP A 27 10.95 -20.93 -3.52
N ALA A 28 10.42 -22.07 -3.98
CA ALA A 28 10.50 -22.50 -5.38
C ALA A 28 9.85 -21.49 -6.33
N THR A 29 8.69 -20.98 -5.96
CA THR A 29 7.97 -19.95 -6.73
C THR A 29 8.79 -18.67 -6.85
N SER A 30 9.42 -18.25 -5.75
CA SER A 30 10.29 -17.07 -5.72
C SER A 30 11.53 -17.24 -6.62
N GLU A 31 12.21 -18.39 -6.52
CA GLU A 31 13.44 -18.66 -7.28
C GLU A 31 13.19 -18.86 -8.78
N ILE A 32 12.10 -19.57 -9.16
CA ILE A 32 11.68 -19.68 -10.56
C ILE A 32 11.36 -18.31 -11.14
N THR A 33 10.66 -17.47 -10.38
CA THR A 33 10.34 -16.11 -10.82
C THR A 33 11.61 -15.30 -11.04
N ALA A 34 12.59 -15.40 -10.14
CA ALA A 34 13.88 -14.72 -10.27
C ALA A 34 14.70 -15.21 -11.48
N ILE A 35 14.64 -16.50 -11.80
CA ILE A 35 15.29 -17.06 -13.02
C ILE A 35 14.58 -16.57 -14.28
N ALA A 36 13.24 -16.56 -14.29
CA ALA A 36 12.43 -16.08 -15.40
C ALA A 36 12.66 -14.59 -15.69
N ASP A 37 12.72 -13.76 -14.64
CA ASP A 37 12.98 -12.33 -14.75
C ASP A 37 14.35 -12.01 -15.38
N ARG A 38 15.37 -12.83 -15.08
CA ARG A 38 16.69 -12.70 -15.71
C ARG A 38 16.72 -13.16 -17.15
N ALA A 39 15.86 -14.10 -17.52
CA ALA A 39 15.74 -14.58 -18.89
C ALA A 39 15.15 -13.51 -19.84
N VAL A 40 14.31 -12.60 -19.32
CA VAL A 40 13.63 -11.55 -20.09
C VAL A 40 14.49 -10.28 -20.24
N ARG A 41 15.57 -10.10 -19.46
CA ARG A 41 16.33 -8.84 -19.37
C ARG A 41 17.41 -8.62 -20.43
N SER A 42 17.28 -9.09 -21.65
CA SER A 42 18.29 -8.81 -22.67
C SER A 42 18.14 -7.51 -23.45
N ASP A 43 17.00 -6.80 -23.35
CA ASP A 43 16.73 -5.59 -24.15
C ASP A 43 16.13 -4.40 -23.37
N ASP A 44 16.56 -4.17 -22.11
CA ASP A 44 16.02 -3.10 -21.25
C ASP A 44 16.56 -1.67 -21.54
N ILE A 45 17.29 -1.47 -22.68
CA ILE A 45 17.76 -0.14 -23.07
C ILE A 45 16.80 0.43 -24.10
N THR A 46 16.00 1.41 -23.68
CA THR A 46 15.05 2.10 -24.55
C THR A 46 15.69 3.33 -25.17
N PRO A 47 15.61 3.55 -26.50
CA PRO A 47 16.09 4.77 -27.14
C PRO A 47 15.41 6.02 -26.54
N LEU A 48 16.17 7.09 -26.36
CA LEU A 48 15.62 8.35 -25.82
C LEU A 48 14.48 8.89 -26.67
N SER A 49 14.52 8.71 -27.99
CA SER A 49 13.44 9.10 -28.91
C SER A 49 12.08 8.53 -28.53
N ASP A 50 12.05 7.24 -28.13
CA ASP A 50 10.81 6.56 -27.78
C ASP A 50 10.29 7.02 -26.42
N VAL A 51 11.22 7.25 -25.47
CA VAL A 51 10.90 7.81 -24.16
C VAL A 51 10.33 9.22 -24.29
N VAL A 52 10.92 10.08 -25.12
CA VAL A 52 10.44 11.45 -25.36
C VAL A 52 9.03 11.42 -25.96
N ARG A 53 8.80 10.58 -26.95
CA ARG A 53 7.46 10.44 -27.57
C ARG A 53 6.42 10.01 -26.54
N ALA A 54 6.70 8.94 -25.79
CA ALA A 54 5.79 8.45 -24.73
C ALA A 54 5.54 9.53 -23.65
N THR A 55 6.55 10.37 -23.35
CA THR A 55 6.38 11.47 -22.38
C THR A 55 5.47 12.57 -22.91
N LEU A 56 5.54 12.89 -24.20
CA LEU A 56 4.63 13.86 -24.82
C LEU A 56 3.18 13.34 -24.87
N ASP A 57 2.99 12.08 -25.25
CA ASP A 57 1.68 11.43 -25.25
C ASP A 57 1.06 11.39 -23.84
N ASP A 58 1.88 11.21 -22.80
CA ASP A 58 1.44 11.25 -21.41
C ASP A 58 1.09 12.68 -20.98
N LEU A 59 1.84 13.68 -21.43
CA LEU A 59 1.53 15.10 -21.15
C LEU A 59 0.20 15.52 -21.79
N GLU A 60 -0.05 15.12 -23.01
CA GLU A 60 -1.34 15.39 -23.70
C GLU A 60 -2.53 14.78 -22.95
N ARG A 61 -2.40 13.51 -22.53
CA ARG A 61 -3.41 12.84 -21.71
C ARG A 61 -3.68 13.57 -20.38
N ARG A 62 -2.60 14.04 -19.71
CA ARG A 62 -2.71 14.83 -18.46
C ARG A 62 -3.40 16.16 -18.70
N GLN A 63 -3.13 16.83 -19.81
CA GLN A 63 -3.77 18.09 -20.17
C GLN A 63 -5.27 17.91 -20.41
N GLN A 64 -5.65 16.86 -21.11
CA GLN A 64 -7.04 16.52 -21.37
C GLN A 64 -7.78 16.18 -20.05
N ALA A 65 -7.25 15.28 -19.22
CA ALA A 65 -7.84 14.94 -17.93
C ALA A 65 -8.05 16.17 -17.04
N ARG A 66 -7.08 17.12 -17.05
CA ARG A 66 -7.21 18.37 -16.31
C ARG A 66 -8.32 19.27 -16.84
N GLN A 67 -8.54 19.32 -18.18
CA GLN A 67 -9.63 20.09 -18.79
C GLN A 67 -11.00 19.48 -18.45
N GLU A 68 -11.08 18.16 -18.36
CA GLU A 68 -12.28 17.41 -18.00
C GLU A 68 -12.53 17.38 -16.48
N GLY A 69 -11.62 17.93 -15.67
CA GLY A 69 -11.70 17.93 -14.21
C GLY A 69 -11.43 16.56 -13.58
N GLU A 70 -10.85 15.65 -14.34
CA GLU A 70 -10.51 14.30 -13.91
C GLU A 70 -9.15 14.24 -13.20
N CYS A 71 -8.94 13.21 -12.37
CA CYS A 71 -7.68 12.94 -11.74
C CYS A 71 -6.69 12.36 -12.77
N ILE A 72 -5.46 12.90 -12.81
CA ILE A 72 -4.43 12.46 -13.76
C ILE A 72 -4.03 11.01 -13.52
N GLY A 73 -3.91 10.63 -12.25
CA GLY A 73 -3.61 9.27 -11.80
C GLY A 73 -4.84 8.57 -11.24
N ILE A 74 -4.61 7.49 -10.51
CA ILE A 74 -5.67 6.80 -9.78
C ILE A 74 -6.12 7.70 -8.62
N SER A 75 -7.41 8.01 -8.55
CA SER A 75 -7.94 8.87 -7.50
C SER A 75 -7.69 8.29 -6.12
N THR A 76 -7.27 9.14 -5.20
CA THR A 76 -7.14 8.80 -3.78
C THR A 76 -8.48 8.77 -3.06
N GLY A 77 -9.55 9.30 -3.69
CA GLY A 77 -10.86 9.54 -3.09
C GLY A 77 -10.91 10.77 -2.17
N LEU A 78 -9.80 11.52 -2.08
CA LEU A 78 -9.68 12.77 -1.32
C LEU A 78 -9.36 13.90 -2.29
N GLN A 79 -10.37 14.68 -2.68
CA GLN A 79 -10.26 15.73 -3.72
C GLN A 79 -9.06 16.66 -3.51
N ARG A 80 -8.78 17.05 -2.25
CA ARG A 80 -7.66 17.95 -1.95
C ARG A 80 -6.31 17.25 -2.14
N LEU A 81 -6.22 15.97 -1.81
CA LEU A 81 -5.01 15.18 -2.04
C LEU A 81 -4.79 14.99 -3.53
N ASP A 82 -5.84 14.65 -4.28
CA ASP A 82 -5.79 14.51 -5.74
C ASP A 82 -5.36 15.81 -6.42
N ALA A 83 -5.89 16.96 -5.98
CA ALA A 83 -5.50 18.27 -6.50
C ALA A 83 -4.03 18.61 -6.25
N LEU A 84 -3.45 18.14 -5.12
CA LEU A 84 -2.05 18.41 -4.75
C LEU A 84 -1.05 17.43 -5.37
N THR A 85 -1.48 16.18 -5.61
CA THR A 85 -0.57 15.09 -6.03
C THR A 85 -0.84 14.61 -7.46
N GLY A 86 -2.03 14.89 -8.00
CA GLY A 86 -2.52 14.32 -9.24
C GLY A 86 -2.95 12.85 -9.13
N GLY A 87 -3.20 12.34 -7.91
CA GLY A 87 -3.53 10.95 -7.63
C GLY A 87 -2.31 10.03 -7.58
N TRP A 88 -2.56 8.72 -7.48
CA TRP A 88 -1.50 7.71 -7.48
C TRP A 88 -1.06 7.38 -8.89
N ARG A 89 0.26 7.27 -9.11
CA ARG A 89 0.83 6.96 -10.44
C ARG A 89 1.55 5.62 -10.43
N GLY A 90 1.62 4.98 -11.59
CA GLY A 90 2.41 3.79 -11.79
C GLY A 90 3.87 3.99 -11.38
N GLY A 91 4.52 2.92 -10.93
CA GLY A 91 5.92 2.95 -10.50
C GLY A 91 6.21 3.70 -9.20
N GLN A 92 5.21 4.33 -8.55
CA GLN A 92 5.40 5.06 -7.29
C GLN A 92 5.32 4.16 -6.07
N LEU A 93 6.24 4.39 -5.13
CA LEU A 93 6.13 3.90 -3.76
C LEU A 93 5.62 5.04 -2.86
N VAL A 94 4.43 4.85 -2.29
CA VAL A 94 3.81 5.77 -1.34
C VAL A 94 3.88 5.17 0.05
N VAL A 95 4.36 5.91 1.02
CA VAL A 95 4.39 5.49 2.42
C VAL A 95 3.31 6.24 3.20
N LEU A 96 2.37 5.49 3.79
CA LEU A 96 1.38 6.03 4.71
C LEU A 96 1.78 5.68 6.14
N ALA A 97 2.22 6.66 6.90
CA ALA A 97 2.69 6.42 8.25
C ALA A 97 1.88 7.18 9.30
N GLY A 98 1.83 6.62 10.51
CA GLY A 98 1.12 7.23 11.65
C GLY A 98 1.27 6.38 12.91
N ARG A 99 0.93 6.96 14.05
CA ARG A 99 0.91 6.23 15.33
C ARG A 99 -0.26 5.21 15.36
N PRO A 100 -0.23 4.19 16.24
CA PRO A 100 -1.37 3.32 16.46
C PRO A 100 -2.64 4.13 16.78
N GLY A 101 -3.79 3.70 16.27
CA GLY A 101 -5.07 4.38 16.51
C GLY A 101 -5.35 5.62 15.66
N THR A 102 -4.39 6.15 14.88
CA THR A 102 -4.62 7.33 14.02
C THR A 102 -5.54 7.07 12.83
N GLY A 103 -5.80 5.80 12.49
CA GLY A 103 -6.72 5.43 11.41
C GLY A 103 -6.05 4.99 10.11
N LYS A 104 -4.77 4.57 10.15
CA LYS A 104 -4.02 4.10 8.95
C LYS A 104 -4.79 3.05 8.14
N SER A 105 -5.27 1.99 8.80
CA SER A 105 -5.99 0.90 8.11
C SER A 105 -7.34 1.38 7.54
N ALA A 106 -8.03 2.34 8.18
CA ALA A 106 -9.24 2.95 7.62
C ALA A 106 -8.94 3.78 6.38
N THR A 107 -7.87 4.58 6.42
CA THR A 107 -7.39 5.37 5.28
C THR A 107 -6.95 4.48 4.11
N MET A 108 -6.24 3.39 4.40
CA MET A 108 -5.85 2.37 3.43
C MET A 108 -7.07 1.78 2.71
N LEU A 109 -8.09 1.37 3.45
CA LEU A 109 -9.32 0.82 2.88
C LEU A 109 -10.09 1.85 2.06
N HIS A 110 -10.07 3.13 2.48
CA HIS A 110 -10.61 4.24 1.69
C HIS A 110 -9.91 4.36 0.34
N PHE A 111 -8.57 4.32 0.31
CA PHE A 111 -7.78 4.38 -0.93
C PHE A 111 -8.05 3.17 -1.83
N ALA A 112 -8.11 1.95 -1.27
CA ALA A 112 -8.45 0.75 -2.02
C ALA A 112 -9.84 0.84 -2.68
N ARG A 113 -10.83 1.35 -1.92
CA ARG A 113 -12.19 1.55 -2.41
C ARG A 113 -12.24 2.62 -3.50
N ALA A 114 -11.57 3.76 -3.29
CA ALA A 114 -11.55 4.84 -4.26
C ALA A 114 -10.95 4.39 -5.60
N ALA A 115 -9.83 3.67 -5.57
CA ALA A 115 -9.23 3.07 -6.76
C ALA A 115 -10.19 2.09 -7.45
N ALA A 116 -10.86 1.23 -6.68
CA ALA A 116 -11.80 0.25 -7.21
C ALA A 116 -13.04 0.90 -7.86
N ILE A 117 -13.57 2.00 -7.30
CA ILE A 117 -14.64 2.79 -7.89
C ILE A 117 -14.20 3.42 -9.22
N ALA A 118 -12.92 3.84 -9.31
CA ALA A 118 -12.33 4.32 -10.56
C ALA A 118 -11.97 3.18 -11.55
N GLY A 119 -12.42 1.94 -11.31
CA GLY A 119 -12.19 0.77 -12.16
C GLY A 119 -10.80 0.14 -12.03
N VAL A 120 -10.00 0.56 -11.06
CA VAL A 120 -8.64 0.04 -10.84
C VAL A 120 -8.67 -1.03 -9.75
N SER A 121 -8.22 -2.23 -10.11
CA SER A 121 -8.16 -3.37 -9.17
C SER A 121 -7.12 -3.13 -8.07
N ALA A 122 -7.51 -3.29 -6.80
CA ALA A 122 -6.64 -3.14 -5.64
C ALA A 122 -6.32 -4.49 -4.97
N CYS A 123 -5.04 -4.80 -4.82
CA CYS A 123 -4.55 -5.94 -4.05
C CYS A 123 -4.08 -5.47 -2.68
N VAL A 124 -4.72 -5.92 -1.60
CA VAL A 124 -4.43 -5.52 -0.23
C VAL A 124 -3.88 -6.70 0.55
N PHE A 125 -2.66 -6.56 1.05
CA PHE A 125 -1.99 -7.53 1.92
C PHE A 125 -2.03 -7.00 3.35
N SER A 126 -2.81 -7.65 4.21
CA SER A 126 -2.97 -7.27 5.61
C SER A 126 -2.31 -8.31 6.50
N LEU A 127 -1.23 -7.92 7.16
CA LEU A 127 -0.45 -8.78 8.05
C LEU A 127 -0.90 -8.64 9.51
N GLU A 128 -1.62 -7.56 9.84
CA GLU A 128 -2.08 -7.27 11.19
C GLU A 128 -3.53 -7.71 11.40
N MET A 129 -4.39 -7.55 10.38
CA MET A 129 -5.83 -7.73 10.53
C MET A 129 -6.37 -8.81 9.60
N PRO A 130 -7.23 -9.72 10.11
CA PRO A 130 -7.96 -10.68 9.29
C PRO A 130 -8.84 -10.00 8.23
N ALA A 131 -9.00 -10.62 7.07
CA ALA A 131 -9.83 -10.11 5.96
C ALA A 131 -11.28 -9.81 6.39
N GLY A 132 -11.87 -10.64 7.26
CA GLY A 132 -13.22 -10.41 7.79
C GLY A 132 -13.34 -9.11 8.60
N GLN A 133 -12.30 -8.72 9.35
CA GLN A 133 -12.29 -7.45 10.07
C GLN A 133 -12.16 -6.26 9.13
N LEU A 134 -11.35 -6.39 8.07
CA LEU A 134 -11.23 -5.35 7.04
C LEU A 134 -12.56 -5.16 6.30
N ALA A 135 -13.19 -6.25 5.87
CA ALA A 135 -14.51 -6.23 5.23
C ALA A 135 -15.58 -5.60 6.15
N GLY A 136 -15.60 -5.96 7.43
CA GLY A 136 -16.49 -5.35 8.42
C GLY A 136 -16.27 -3.84 8.56
N ARG A 137 -15.02 -3.36 8.57
CA ARG A 137 -14.71 -1.92 8.58
C ARG A 137 -15.18 -1.22 7.31
N MET A 138 -15.02 -1.85 6.14
CA MET A 138 -15.53 -1.31 4.88
C MET A 138 -17.06 -1.21 4.89
N LEU A 139 -17.74 -2.26 5.34
CA LEU A 139 -19.21 -2.29 5.47
C LEU A 139 -19.72 -1.16 6.35
N VAL A 140 -19.18 -1.04 7.56
CA VAL A 140 -19.55 0.02 8.51
C VAL A 140 -19.26 1.42 7.94
N GLY A 141 -18.07 1.59 7.36
CA GLY A 141 -17.68 2.89 6.81
C GLY A 141 -18.48 3.31 5.58
N TYR A 142 -19.07 2.35 4.85
CA TYR A 142 -19.88 2.62 3.66
C TYR A 142 -21.38 2.75 3.99
N SER A 143 -21.91 1.88 4.86
CA SER A 143 -23.33 1.88 5.24
C SER A 143 -23.70 3.04 6.18
N GLY A 144 -22.73 3.64 6.89
CA GLY A 144 -23.01 4.62 7.94
C GLY A 144 -23.59 4.02 9.23
N VAL A 145 -23.72 2.70 9.32
CA VAL A 145 -24.18 2.02 10.53
C VAL A 145 -23.22 2.23 11.69
N ASN A 146 -23.75 2.41 12.88
CA ASN A 146 -22.91 2.60 14.05
C ASN A 146 -21.98 1.40 14.28
N SER A 147 -20.67 1.68 14.37
CA SER A 147 -19.63 0.67 14.49
C SER A 147 -19.75 -0.19 15.76
N GLN A 148 -20.24 0.38 16.85
CA GLN A 148 -20.49 -0.34 18.09
C GLN A 148 -21.67 -1.32 17.93
N ALA A 149 -22.77 -0.85 17.33
CA ALA A 149 -23.95 -1.69 17.06
C ALA A 149 -23.58 -2.87 16.14
N PHE A 150 -22.79 -2.62 15.11
CA PHE A 150 -22.28 -3.66 14.21
C PHE A 150 -21.44 -4.69 14.99
N ARG A 151 -20.49 -4.23 15.82
CA ARG A 151 -19.56 -5.09 16.56
C ARG A 151 -20.26 -6.01 17.57
N VAL A 152 -21.33 -5.52 18.23
CA VAL A 152 -22.08 -6.31 19.23
C VAL A 152 -23.29 -7.02 18.63
N GLY A 153 -23.54 -6.88 17.32
CA GLY A 153 -24.69 -7.54 16.65
C GLY A 153 -26.04 -6.92 16.96
N SER A 154 -26.09 -5.67 17.47
CA SER A 154 -27.36 -4.98 17.83
C SER A 154 -27.78 -3.95 16.76
N VAL A 155 -27.72 -4.35 15.47
CA VAL A 155 -28.11 -3.51 14.35
C VAL A 155 -29.63 -3.47 14.23
N ALA A 156 -30.19 -2.24 14.20
CA ALA A 156 -31.62 -2.05 13.98
C ALA A 156 -32.06 -2.49 12.57
N ALA A 157 -33.35 -2.77 12.38
CA ALA A 157 -33.91 -3.27 11.11
C ALA A 157 -33.57 -2.33 9.89
N GLY A 158 -33.58 -1.02 10.09
CA GLY A 158 -33.15 -0.05 9.06
C GLY A 158 -31.69 -0.22 8.70
N GLY A 159 -30.80 -0.35 9.68
CA GLY A 159 -29.36 -0.54 9.48
C GLY A 159 -29.00 -1.84 8.75
N TRP A 160 -29.83 -2.90 8.85
CA TRP A 160 -29.64 -4.12 8.07
C TRP A 160 -29.79 -3.88 6.57
N ARG A 161 -30.77 -3.09 6.14
CA ARG A 161 -30.95 -2.74 4.72
C ARG A 161 -29.76 -1.94 4.20
N GLU A 162 -29.26 -1.00 5.00
CA GLU A 162 -28.07 -0.22 4.65
C GLU A 162 -26.82 -1.11 4.52
N LEU A 163 -26.67 -2.10 5.41
CA LEU A 163 -25.58 -3.09 5.33
C LEU A 163 -25.71 -4.00 4.12
N GLU A 164 -26.92 -4.46 3.77
CA GLU A 164 -27.17 -5.31 2.60
C GLU A 164 -26.85 -4.54 1.31
N GLN A 165 -27.28 -3.28 1.20
CA GLN A 165 -26.93 -2.44 0.07
C GLN A 165 -25.40 -2.22 -0.01
N ALA A 166 -24.77 -1.86 1.11
CA ALA A 166 -23.33 -1.70 1.19
C ALA A 166 -22.59 -2.99 0.80
N ALA A 167 -23.10 -4.15 1.22
CA ALA A 167 -22.49 -5.44 0.86
C ALA A 167 -22.60 -5.73 -0.63
N ALA A 168 -23.74 -5.43 -1.26
CA ALA A 168 -23.91 -5.57 -2.71
C ALA A 168 -22.93 -4.67 -3.47
N ASP A 169 -22.86 -3.38 -3.10
CA ASP A 169 -21.98 -2.41 -3.76
C ASP A 169 -20.49 -2.77 -3.59
N LEU A 170 -20.08 -3.12 -2.36
CA LEU A 170 -18.68 -3.49 -2.08
C LEU A 170 -18.29 -4.81 -2.75
N SER A 171 -19.20 -5.77 -2.87
CA SER A 171 -18.93 -7.06 -3.53
C SER A 171 -18.69 -6.92 -5.04
N ALA A 172 -19.19 -5.86 -5.66
CA ALA A 172 -18.95 -5.54 -7.06
C ALA A 172 -17.58 -4.90 -7.32
N LEU A 173 -16.91 -4.40 -6.28
CA LEU A 173 -15.63 -3.71 -6.41
C LEU A 173 -14.46 -4.72 -6.59
N PRO A 174 -13.51 -4.43 -7.50
CA PRO A 174 -12.34 -5.28 -7.74
C PRO A 174 -11.28 -5.10 -6.65
N VAL A 175 -11.61 -5.40 -5.40
CA VAL A 175 -10.69 -5.37 -4.25
C VAL A 175 -10.38 -6.80 -3.82
N TYR A 176 -9.10 -7.16 -3.77
CA TYR A 176 -8.61 -8.48 -3.41
C TYR A 176 -7.83 -8.41 -2.10
N LEU A 177 -8.26 -9.17 -1.10
CA LEU A 177 -7.65 -9.18 0.23
C LEU A 177 -6.82 -10.47 0.43
N ASN A 178 -5.63 -10.32 1.01
CA ASN A 178 -4.82 -11.42 1.50
C ASN A 178 -4.41 -11.10 2.94
N ASP A 179 -4.79 -11.96 3.89
CA ASP A 179 -4.53 -11.82 5.33
C ASP A 179 -3.58 -12.89 5.87
N ARG A 180 -2.79 -13.50 5.00
CA ARG A 180 -1.80 -14.51 5.40
C ARG A 180 -0.70 -13.87 6.24
N ALA A 181 -0.60 -14.24 7.52
CA ALA A 181 0.27 -13.61 8.50
C ALA A 181 1.77 -13.70 8.16
N ASN A 182 2.24 -14.86 7.67
CA ASN A 182 3.67 -15.10 7.42
C ASN A 182 3.96 -15.04 5.91
N ILE A 183 3.70 -13.90 5.29
CA ILE A 183 3.99 -13.70 3.87
C ILE A 183 5.30 -12.93 3.68
N THR A 184 6.13 -13.37 2.75
CA THR A 184 7.37 -12.68 2.38
C THR A 184 7.14 -11.69 1.23
N MET A 185 8.01 -10.68 1.09
CA MET A 185 7.98 -9.78 -0.07
C MET A 185 8.10 -10.51 -1.41
N GLY A 186 8.84 -11.63 -1.45
CA GLY A 186 8.94 -12.49 -2.63
C GLY A 186 7.60 -13.13 -3.01
N ALA A 187 6.85 -13.63 -2.02
CA ALA A 187 5.53 -14.20 -2.23
C ALA A 187 4.51 -13.14 -2.64
N ILE A 188 4.51 -11.94 -2.01
CA ILE A 188 3.69 -10.79 -2.42
C ILE A 188 3.96 -10.44 -3.89
N ARG A 189 5.25 -10.29 -4.26
CA ARG A 189 5.65 -9.98 -5.64
C ARG A 189 5.15 -11.02 -6.64
N SER A 190 5.28 -12.31 -6.32
CA SER A 190 4.82 -13.41 -7.16
C SER A 190 3.30 -13.38 -7.35
N GLN A 191 2.53 -13.18 -6.27
CA GLN A 191 1.06 -13.07 -6.32
C GLN A 191 0.62 -11.84 -7.12
N CYS A 192 1.23 -10.66 -6.87
CA CYS A 192 0.92 -9.44 -7.62
C CYS A 192 1.18 -9.62 -9.12
N LYS A 193 2.31 -10.25 -9.52
CA LYS A 193 2.58 -10.57 -10.93
C LYS A 193 1.51 -11.47 -11.54
N ALA A 194 1.11 -12.52 -10.83
CA ALA A 194 0.07 -13.44 -11.29
C ALA A 194 -1.29 -12.73 -11.45
N MET A 195 -1.65 -11.85 -10.52
CA MET A 195 -2.86 -11.05 -10.58
C MET A 195 -2.79 -9.98 -11.68
N HIS A 196 -1.64 -9.31 -11.84
CA HIS A 196 -1.43 -8.28 -12.86
C HIS A 196 -1.58 -8.84 -14.28
N ARG A 197 -1.01 -10.01 -14.56
CA ARG A 197 -1.21 -10.73 -15.85
C ARG A 197 -2.67 -11.03 -16.17
N ARG A 198 -3.54 -11.09 -15.17
CA ARG A 198 -4.99 -11.29 -15.30
C ARG A 198 -5.79 -9.98 -15.32
N GLY A 199 -5.12 -8.83 -15.34
CA GLY A 199 -5.76 -7.51 -15.26
C GLY A 199 -6.37 -7.21 -13.90
N ARG A 200 -5.96 -7.91 -12.83
CA ARG A 200 -6.55 -7.82 -11.47
C ARG A 200 -5.63 -7.20 -10.43
N CYS A 201 -4.61 -6.46 -10.84
CA CYS A 201 -3.69 -5.77 -9.94
C CYS A 201 -3.25 -4.46 -10.58
N GLY A 202 -3.97 -3.39 -10.33
CA GLY A 202 -3.65 -2.02 -10.75
C GLY A 202 -3.13 -1.15 -9.60
N MET A 203 -3.28 -1.62 -8.35
CA MET A 203 -2.74 -1.00 -7.15
C MET A 203 -2.38 -2.07 -6.14
N VAL A 204 -1.33 -1.87 -5.38
CA VAL A 204 -0.92 -2.78 -4.28
C VAL A 204 -0.85 -2.00 -2.97
N ILE A 205 -1.42 -2.56 -1.91
CA ILE A 205 -1.36 -2.00 -0.56
C ILE A 205 -0.83 -3.07 0.40
N ILE A 206 0.13 -2.70 1.26
CA ILE A 206 0.78 -3.61 2.22
C ILE A 206 0.67 -3.01 3.62
N ASP A 207 -0.09 -3.67 4.50
CA ASP A 207 -0.31 -3.27 5.91
C ASP A 207 0.28 -4.36 6.83
N TYR A 208 1.35 -4.16 7.50
CA TYR A 208 2.34 -3.11 7.52
C TYR A 208 3.75 -3.72 7.49
N LEU A 209 4.71 -2.94 7.02
CA LEU A 209 6.07 -3.35 6.69
C LEU A 209 6.79 -4.13 7.79
N GLN A 210 6.57 -3.75 9.06
CA GLN A 210 7.30 -4.32 10.21
C GLN A 210 6.85 -5.76 10.58
N LEU A 211 5.77 -6.29 9.98
CA LEU A 211 5.30 -7.67 10.20
C LEU A 211 5.68 -8.62 9.06
N LEU A 212 6.28 -8.11 7.98
CA LEU A 212 6.75 -8.98 6.91
C LEU A 212 7.79 -9.96 7.42
N ASP A 213 7.59 -11.25 7.11
CA ASP A 213 8.58 -12.27 7.38
C ASP A 213 9.74 -12.10 6.39
N THR A 214 10.92 -11.88 6.94
CA THR A 214 12.13 -11.83 6.13
C THR A 214 12.70 -13.24 6.08
N ALA A 215 12.68 -13.83 4.89
CA ALA A 215 13.10 -15.20 4.62
C ALA A 215 14.58 -15.51 5.03
N SER A 216 15.35 -14.51 5.43
CA SER A 216 16.66 -14.67 5.99
C SER A 216 16.61 -14.70 7.51
N ARG A 217 16.43 -15.87 8.10
CA ARG A 217 16.77 -16.15 9.52
C ARG A 217 18.27 -16.07 9.76
N ASN A 218 18.98 -15.13 9.11
CA ASN A 218 20.35 -14.84 9.47
C ASN A 218 20.33 -14.10 10.81
N THR A 219 20.79 -14.78 11.85
CA THR A 219 20.88 -14.34 13.25
C THR A 219 21.63 -13.01 13.46
N ASN A 220 22.18 -12.39 12.40
CA ASN A 220 22.95 -11.15 12.41
C ASN A 220 22.32 -10.00 11.60
N SER A 221 21.10 -10.15 11.04
CA SER A 221 20.43 -9.01 10.39
C SER A 221 19.79 -8.11 11.44
N THR A 222 20.12 -6.82 11.44
CA THR A 222 19.40 -5.84 12.25
C THR A 222 18.04 -5.60 11.61
N ARG A 223 17.00 -5.38 12.42
CA ARG A 223 15.64 -5.09 11.97
C ARG A 223 15.57 -3.95 10.95
N GLU A 224 16.45 -2.96 11.09
CA GLU A 224 16.60 -1.86 10.14
C GLU A 224 16.94 -2.34 8.72
N ARG A 225 17.82 -3.33 8.59
CA ARG A 225 18.20 -3.90 7.28
C ARG A 225 17.03 -4.66 6.64
N GLU A 226 16.24 -5.36 7.44
CA GLU A 226 15.07 -6.10 6.97
C GLU A 226 14.00 -5.14 6.42
N ILE A 227 13.71 -4.08 7.16
CA ILE A 227 12.79 -3.03 6.76
C ILE A 227 13.27 -2.32 5.49
N ALA A 228 14.57 -2.02 5.40
CA ALA A 228 15.18 -1.43 4.22
C ALA A 228 15.07 -2.35 2.99
N ALA A 229 15.31 -3.65 3.16
CA ALA A 229 15.18 -4.62 2.08
C ALA A 229 13.72 -4.76 1.60
N ALA A 230 12.76 -4.76 2.53
CA ALA A 230 11.34 -4.81 2.21
C ALA A 230 10.85 -3.54 1.49
N SER A 231 11.27 -2.35 1.95
CA SER A 231 10.99 -1.06 1.29
C SER A 231 11.51 -1.04 -0.14
N ARG A 232 12.79 -1.41 -0.32
CA ARG A 232 13.40 -1.50 -1.65
C ARG A 232 12.67 -2.50 -2.56
N SER A 233 12.26 -3.66 -2.01
CA SER A 233 11.51 -4.66 -2.77
C SER A 233 10.12 -4.15 -3.18
N ALA A 234 9.45 -3.39 -2.32
CA ALA A 234 8.19 -2.73 -2.64
C ALA A 234 8.36 -1.68 -3.76
N LYS A 235 9.45 -0.89 -3.72
CA LYS A 235 9.77 0.06 -4.81
C LYS A 235 10.05 -0.64 -6.14
N LEU A 236 10.79 -1.75 -6.09
CA LEU A 236 11.04 -2.56 -7.29
C LEU A 236 9.74 -3.16 -7.84
N LEU A 237 8.84 -3.64 -6.98
CA LEU A 237 7.52 -4.14 -7.37
C LEU A 237 6.70 -3.06 -8.08
N ALA A 238 6.66 -1.85 -7.53
CA ALA A 238 5.96 -0.72 -8.15
C ALA A 238 6.47 -0.45 -9.57
N LYS A 239 7.79 -0.37 -9.74
CA LYS A 239 8.43 -0.13 -11.06
C LYS A 239 8.20 -1.27 -12.04
N GLU A 240 8.25 -2.51 -11.58
CA GLU A 240 8.15 -3.70 -12.43
C GLU A 240 6.76 -3.90 -13.00
N LEU A 241 5.73 -3.61 -12.20
CA LEU A 241 4.33 -3.76 -12.63
C LEU A 241 3.74 -2.44 -13.15
N ASP A 242 4.47 -1.35 -13.05
CA ASP A 242 4.00 0.02 -13.33
C ASP A 242 2.69 0.35 -12.61
N VAL A 243 2.61 -0.03 -11.33
CA VAL A 243 1.46 0.24 -10.46
C VAL A 243 1.90 1.00 -9.20
N PRO A 244 1.03 1.82 -8.59
CA PRO A 244 1.33 2.40 -7.29
C PRO A 244 1.35 1.31 -6.21
N VAL A 245 2.35 1.38 -5.34
CA VAL A 245 2.45 0.55 -4.14
C VAL A 245 2.34 1.45 -2.92
N ILE A 246 1.31 1.23 -2.10
CA ILE A 246 1.11 1.93 -0.83
C ILE A 246 1.57 1.03 0.30
N LEU A 247 2.55 1.50 1.05
CA LEU A 247 3.17 0.80 2.14
C LEU A 247 2.82 1.47 3.46
N LEU A 248 2.16 0.76 4.36
CA LEU A 248 1.86 1.27 5.68
C LEU A 248 3.07 1.13 6.60
N SER A 249 3.29 2.13 7.44
CA SER A 249 4.38 2.15 8.41
C SER A 249 3.92 2.73 9.75
N GLN A 250 4.54 2.26 10.81
CA GLN A 250 4.31 2.81 12.14
C GLN A 250 5.39 3.84 12.48
N LEU A 251 4.98 4.99 13.03
CA LEU A 251 5.91 6.01 13.51
C LEU A 251 6.52 5.66 14.87
N SER A 252 7.73 6.18 15.11
CA SER A 252 8.42 6.07 16.38
C SER A 252 7.61 6.70 17.53
N ARG A 253 7.76 6.17 18.75
CA ARG A 253 7.16 6.76 19.96
C ARG A 253 7.73 8.14 20.30
N LYS A 254 8.92 8.48 19.80
CA LYS A 254 9.56 9.79 20.00
C LYS A 254 8.69 10.98 19.56
N VAL A 255 7.74 10.79 18.64
CA VAL A 255 6.74 11.81 18.28
C VAL A 255 5.96 12.27 19.51
N GLU A 256 5.61 11.34 20.42
CA GLU A 256 4.79 11.62 21.60
C GLU A 256 5.55 12.36 22.71
N GLU A 257 6.89 12.31 22.68
CA GLU A 257 7.78 12.95 23.66
C GLU A 257 8.02 14.43 23.35
N ARG A 258 7.76 14.86 22.11
CA ARG A 258 7.95 16.26 21.71
C ARG A 258 6.79 17.14 22.15
N THR A 259 7.09 18.43 22.36
CA THR A 259 6.07 19.47 22.61
C THR A 259 5.16 19.62 21.39
N ASP A 260 5.72 19.75 20.20
CA ASP A 260 5.00 19.65 18.94
C ASP A 260 5.02 18.20 18.45
N LYS A 261 3.86 17.56 18.50
CA LYS A 261 3.66 16.16 18.14
C LYS A 261 3.34 15.97 16.67
N THR A 262 3.55 17.01 15.85
CA THR A 262 3.42 16.90 14.39
C THR A 262 4.48 15.92 13.85
N PRO A 263 4.09 14.89 13.07
CA PRO A 263 5.03 13.91 12.53
C PRO A 263 6.06 14.52 11.58
N LEU A 264 7.30 14.06 11.68
CA LEU A 264 8.43 14.44 10.83
C LEU A 264 9.01 13.20 10.12
N LEU A 265 9.76 13.41 9.02
CA LEU A 265 10.41 12.30 8.30
C LEU A 265 11.36 11.49 9.19
N SER A 266 12.04 12.13 10.13
CA SER A 266 12.88 11.46 11.14
C SER A 266 12.13 10.51 12.08
N ASP A 267 10.80 10.59 12.13
CA ASP A 267 9.96 9.71 12.96
C ASP A 267 9.61 8.38 12.27
N LEU A 268 9.93 8.25 10.99
CA LEU A 268 9.90 6.96 10.30
C LEU A 268 10.94 6.05 10.96
N ARG A 269 10.45 5.22 11.89
CA ARG A 269 11.27 4.38 12.76
C ARG A 269 12.12 3.40 11.94
N GLU A 270 13.39 3.30 12.32
CA GLU A 270 14.32 2.22 11.90
C GLU A 270 14.69 2.20 10.40
N SER A 271 14.39 3.27 9.62
CA SER A 271 14.85 3.26 8.24
C SER A 271 14.89 4.62 7.56
N GLY A 272 16.03 5.26 7.58
CA GLY A 272 16.36 6.26 6.55
C GLY A 272 16.18 5.71 5.12
N ALA A 273 16.19 4.39 4.97
CA ALA A 273 15.93 3.70 3.71
C ALA A 273 14.49 3.86 3.20
N ILE A 274 13.46 3.78 4.07
CA ILE A 274 12.06 4.01 3.65
C ILE A 274 11.92 5.42 3.09
N GLU A 275 12.51 6.41 3.76
CA GLU A 275 12.50 7.79 3.28
C GLU A 275 13.18 7.91 1.91
N GLN A 276 14.31 7.23 1.70
CA GLN A 276 15.04 7.27 0.44
C GLN A 276 14.30 6.58 -0.71
N ASP A 277 13.69 5.43 -0.46
CA ASP A 277 13.00 4.62 -1.47
C ASP A 277 11.63 5.22 -1.86
N ALA A 278 10.93 5.87 -0.91
CA ALA A 278 9.60 6.43 -1.13
C ALA A 278 9.64 7.63 -2.09
N ASP A 279 8.70 7.65 -3.03
CA ASP A 279 8.44 8.81 -3.87
C ASP A 279 7.54 9.81 -3.16
N MET A 280 6.60 9.31 -2.33
CA MET A 280 5.70 10.13 -1.53
C MET A 280 5.63 9.58 -0.10
N VAL A 281 5.60 10.47 0.88
CA VAL A 281 5.41 10.13 2.29
C VAL A 281 4.25 10.95 2.83
N LEU A 282 3.26 10.24 3.34
CA LEU A 282 2.06 10.79 3.96
C LEU A 282 2.05 10.44 5.44
N PHE A 283 1.86 11.44 6.29
CA PHE A 283 1.64 11.22 7.73
C PHE A 283 0.19 11.42 8.09
N LEU A 284 -0.37 10.44 8.77
CA LEU A 284 -1.70 10.54 9.35
C LEU A 284 -1.57 10.91 10.83
N ASP A 285 -2.16 12.05 11.19
CA ASP A 285 -2.19 12.59 12.54
C ASP A 285 -3.63 12.82 13.01
N ARG A 286 -3.87 12.64 14.31
CA ARG A 286 -5.14 12.93 14.96
C ARG A 286 -4.87 13.82 16.18
N PRO A 287 -4.96 15.14 16.04
CA PRO A 287 -4.62 16.09 17.11
C PRO A 287 -5.39 15.87 18.41
N ALA A 288 -6.66 15.44 18.32
CA ALA A 288 -7.48 15.12 19.50
C ALA A 288 -6.88 13.99 20.37
N MET A 289 -6.12 13.05 19.80
CA MET A 289 -5.45 11.98 20.57
C MET A 289 -4.36 12.53 21.50
N TYR A 290 -3.89 13.74 21.22
CA TYR A 290 -2.86 14.43 22.00
C TYR A 290 -3.43 15.54 22.88
N GLY A 291 -4.76 15.56 23.07
CA GLY A 291 -5.46 16.53 23.90
C GLY A 291 -5.62 17.92 23.28
N ARG A 292 -5.35 18.06 21.97
CA ARG A 292 -5.67 19.29 21.24
C ARG A 292 -7.19 19.34 21.03
N THR A 293 -7.82 20.42 21.43
CA THR A 293 -9.27 20.65 21.26
C THR A 293 -9.56 21.37 19.95
N GLU A 294 -8.59 22.15 19.46
CA GLU A 294 -8.71 22.96 18.27
C GLU A 294 -7.47 22.83 17.37
N ILE A 295 -7.68 23.04 16.09
CA ILE A 295 -6.64 23.06 15.06
C ILE A 295 -6.85 24.24 14.13
N ASP A 296 -5.77 24.83 13.64
CA ASP A 296 -5.80 25.80 12.55
C ASP A 296 -5.97 25.07 11.22
N ALA A 297 -7.12 25.27 10.60
CA ALA A 297 -7.45 24.72 9.27
C ALA A 297 -7.16 25.73 8.13
N GLY A 298 -6.26 26.69 8.35
CA GLY A 298 -5.85 27.70 7.38
C GLY A 298 -7.02 28.60 6.96
N ARG A 299 -7.39 28.56 5.66
CA ARG A 299 -8.50 29.40 5.14
C ARG A 299 -9.86 29.13 5.79
N TYR A 300 -10.02 28.04 6.52
CA TYR A 300 -11.27 27.69 7.21
C TYR A 300 -11.24 28.13 8.69
N GLY A 301 -10.17 28.83 9.12
CA GLY A 301 -10.00 29.27 10.50
C GLY A 301 -9.73 28.13 11.48
N THR A 302 -10.01 28.41 12.75
CA THR A 302 -9.87 27.41 13.82
C THR A 302 -11.12 26.54 13.87
N ILE A 303 -10.90 25.21 13.84
CA ILE A 303 -11.97 24.20 13.90
C ILE A 303 -11.71 23.22 15.07
N SER A 304 -12.77 22.54 15.55
CA SER A 304 -12.62 21.48 16.54
C SER A 304 -11.72 20.36 16.02
N ALA A 305 -10.83 19.87 16.85
CA ALA A 305 -9.98 18.73 16.57
C ALA A 305 -10.71 17.38 16.70
N GLU A 306 -11.91 17.38 17.31
CA GLU A 306 -12.69 16.16 17.51
C GLU A 306 -13.18 15.58 16.17
N GLY A 307 -12.95 14.27 15.97
CA GLY A 307 -13.31 13.59 14.73
C GLY A 307 -12.43 13.93 13.51
N VAL A 308 -11.45 14.83 13.65
CA VAL A 308 -10.58 15.25 12.56
C VAL A 308 -9.31 14.43 12.48
N GLY A 309 -8.95 13.99 11.29
CA GLY A 309 -7.64 13.45 10.92
C GLY A 309 -6.94 14.39 9.95
N LEU A 310 -5.66 14.66 10.20
CA LEU A 310 -4.81 15.44 9.31
C LEU A 310 -3.93 14.50 8.50
N LEU A 311 -3.88 14.73 7.18
CA LEU A 311 -2.98 14.03 6.28
C LEU A 311 -1.90 15.01 5.79
N HIS A 312 -0.68 14.83 6.27
CA HIS A 312 0.46 15.68 5.91
C HIS A 312 1.25 15.05 4.77
N ILE A 313 1.48 15.80 3.69
CA ILE A 313 2.39 15.41 2.62
C ILE A 313 3.81 15.83 3.05
N ALA A 314 4.57 14.90 3.63
CA ALA A 314 5.92 15.18 4.14
C ALA A 314 7.00 15.09 3.05
N LYS A 315 6.74 14.32 1.99
CA LYS A 315 7.60 14.18 0.82
C LYS A 315 6.76 13.94 -0.42
N ASN A 316 7.11 14.61 -1.52
CA ASN A 316 6.57 14.33 -2.86
C ASN A 316 7.65 14.60 -3.90
N ARG A 317 8.19 13.54 -4.54
CA ARG A 317 9.18 13.65 -5.62
C ARG A 317 8.59 14.02 -6.97
N GLY A 318 7.27 13.96 -7.10
CA GLY A 318 6.57 14.24 -8.35
C GLY A 318 5.91 15.63 -8.41
N ALA A 319 6.20 16.49 -7.40
CA ALA A 319 5.70 17.87 -7.34
C ALA A 319 6.64 18.83 -8.03
#